data_81dfb1cb8e051b6d6dfa6fe67b562d6d
#
_entry.id   81dfb1cb8e051b6d6dfa6fe67b562d6d
#
_cell.length_a   1.000
_cell.length_b   1.000
_cell.length_c   1.000
_cell.angle_alpha   90.00
_cell.angle_beta   90.00
_cell.angle_gamma   90.00
#
_symmetry.space_group_name_H-M   'P 1'
#
loop_
_entity.id
_entity.type
_entity.pdbx_description
1 polymer ?
#
loop_
_entity_poly.entity_id
_entity_poly.type
_entity_poly.pdbx_seq_one_letter_code
_entity_poly.pdbx_strand_id
1 'polypeptide(L)'
;MENKFICDRCSNSDEKYLGIGADGKVYCRRCLPFSGTKVDPSAFTISPMSSPKLRLAYPLTEKQEEIAVKVRESYKKNIPVLINAVTGAGKTELVYMAMEEALKEGKKVGFATPRKDVVLELGPRIEEAFPSAKVVCVCEGHTEDLYGHIIVLTSHQLYRYPHYFDLLVFDEIDAFPYRGDELLHKFFKDSIRGTYVLLSATPSKDDLNFIEKEKGIVLKLDERYHGRPLPVPVFKRCLFFQFLYVLLDLKRMLNQGKQVFVFAPTIREVETLYEKLSLFLSNGESVSSQDEDREKKIREFKEGKLRYLVTTSILERGVTVKNLQVLVYKADTNYIYNADTLIQIAGRAGRKKKYEDGEVVFYGVIKNKYIIESIERIKKSNGEQVL
;
A
#
# COMPACT_ATOMS: atom_id res chain seq x y z
N MET A 1 21.40 -41.60 7.62
CA MET A 1 20.39 -40.56 7.26
C MET A 1 21.15 -39.25 7.20
N GLU A 2 21.42 -38.75 6.01
CA GLU A 2 22.08 -37.46 5.86
C GLU A 2 21.15 -36.38 6.45
N ASN A 3 21.65 -35.61 7.40
CA ASN A 3 20.92 -34.48 7.97
C ASN A 3 20.71 -33.45 6.85
N LYS A 4 19.54 -33.48 6.22
CA LYS A 4 19.18 -32.55 5.18
C LYS A 4 19.14 -31.13 5.79
N PHE A 5 19.95 -30.23 5.27
CA PHE A 5 19.96 -28.83 5.73
C PHE A 5 18.58 -28.21 5.54
N ILE A 6 18.05 -27.62 6.59
CA ILE A 6 16.80 -26.82 6.55
C ILE A 6 17.17 -25.42 7.01
N CYS A 7 16.86 -24.43 6.19
CA CYS A 7 17.15 -23.02 6.52
C CYS A 7 16.27 -22.55 7.71
N ASP A 8 16.90 -22.13 8.80
CA ASP A 8 16.21 -21.62 10.01
C ASP A 8 15.34 -20.37 9.78
N ARG A 9 15.57 -19.64 8.67
CA ARG A 9 14.81 -18.43 8.34
C ARG A 9 13.59 -18.72 7.48
N CYS A 10 13.74 -19.54 6.42
CA CYS A 10 12.68 -19.74 5.43
C CYS A 10 12.23 -21.18 5.28
N SER A 11 12.78 -22.10 6.11
CA SER A 11 12.53 -23.54 6.04
C SER A 11 12.82 -24.19 4.67
N ASN A 12 13.60 -23.49 3.82
CA ASN A 12 14.00 -24.04 2.54
C ASN A 12 14.94 -25.23 2.72
N SER A 13 14.62 -26.33 2.07
CA SER A 13 15.45 -27.55 2.00
C SER A 13 15.84 -27.91 0.55
N ASP A 14 15.48 -27.07 -0.42
CA ASP A 14 15.79 -27.28 -1.83
C ASP A 14 17.26 -26.90 -2.10
N GLU A 15 18.06 -27.88 -2.51
CA GLU A 15 19.51 -27.76 -2.72
C GLU A 15 19.88 -26.68 -3.74
N LYS A 16 19.03 -26.40 -4.73
CA LYS A 16 19.29 -25.33 -5.73
C LYS A 16 19.47 -23.94 -5.11
N TYR A 17 18.89 -23.73 -3.92
CA TYR A 17 19.01 -22.46 -3.18
C TYR A 17 20.05 -22.54 -2.06
N LEU A 18 20.76 -23.64 -1.92
CA LEU A 18 21.84 -23.76 -0.95
C LEU A 18 23.19 -23.36 -1.56
N GLY A 19 24.04 -22.83 -0.73
CA GLY A 19 25.42 -22.52 -1.06
C GLY A 19 26.33 -22.96 0.08
N ILE A 20 27.63 -23.11 -0.20
CA ILE A 20 28.64 -23.39 0.80
C ILE A 20 29.52 -22.15 0.90
N GLY A 21 29.68 -21.59 2.10
CA GLY A 21 30.55 -20.47 2.36
C GLY A 21 32.03 -20.85 2.34
N ALA A 22 32.89 -19.85 2.33
CA ALA A 22 34.34 -20.08 2.41
C ALA A 22 34.78 -20.77 3.71
N ASP A 23 33.94 -20.69 4.75
CA ASP A 23 34.09 -21.36 6.04
C ASP A 23 33.54 -22.81 6.05
N GLY A 24 33.09 -23.32 4.91
CA GLY A 24 32.49 -24.65 4.76
C GLY A 24 31.04 -24.76 5.25
N LYS A 25 30.42 -23.69 5.76
CA LYS A 25 29.04 -23.72 6.25
C LYS A 25 28.02 -23.60 5.12
N VAL A 26 26.96 -24.38 5.22
CA VAL A 26 25.84 -24.30 4.29
C VAL A 26 25.00 -23.06 4.62
N TYR A 27 24.61 -22.29 3.60
CA TYR A 27 23.73 -21.14 3.73
C TYR A 27 22.62 -21.16 2.67
N CYS A 28 21.52 -20.49 2.94
CA CYS A 28 20.41 -20.36 2.00
C CYS A 28 20.53 -19.06 1.18
N ARG A 29 20.65 -19.17 -0.13
CA ARG A 29 20.75 -18.04 -1.06
C ARG A 29 19.52 -17.16 -1.07
N ARG A 30 18.32 -17.73 -0.86
CA ARG A 30 17.06 -16.96 -0.76
C ARG A 30 17.06 -15.99 0.43
N CYS A 31 17.81 -16.32 1.49
CA CYS A 31 17.85 -15.53 2.72
C CYS A 31 19.03 -14.54 2.80
N LEU A 32 19.90 -14.48 1.81
CA LEU A 32 21.03 -13.53 1.81
C LEU A 32 20.59 -12.07 2.00
N PRO A 33 19.54 -11.58 1.33
CA PRO A 33 19.07 -10.21 1.53
C PRO A 33 18.51 -9.94 2.93
N PHE A 34 18.22 -10.99 3.71
CA PHE A 34 17.58 -10.95 5.03
C PHE A 34 18.58 -11.29 6.16
N SER A 35 19.78 -10.69 6.11
CA SER A 35 20.89 -10.98 7.04
C SER A 35 20.91 -10.12 8.31
N GLY A 36 19.99 -9.16 8.46
CA GLY A 36 19.96 -8.26 9.60
C GLY A 36 19.62 -8.95 10.94
N THR A 37 19.92 -8.25 12.02
CA THR A 37 19.69 -8.73 13.40
C THR A 37 18.21 -9.05 13.62
N LYS A 38 17.94 -10.22 14.23
CA LYS A 38 16.61 -10.56 14.75
C LYS A 38 16.40 -9.87 16.09
N VAL A 39 15.18 -9.43 16.32
CA VAL A 39 14.75 -8.78 17.57
C VAL A 39 14.51 -9.87 18.61
N ASP A 40 15.05 -9.68 19.82
CA ASP A 40 14.71 -10.52 20.96
C ASP A 40 13.38 -10.03 21.55
N PRO A 41 12.33 -10.87 21.55
CA PRO A 41 11.04 -10.47 22.11
C PRO A 41 11.08 -10.12 23.60
N SER A 42 12.08 -10.62 24.34
CA SER A 42 12.25 -10.35 25.78
C SER A 42 12.98 -9.04 26.09
N ALA A 43 13.74 -8.51 25.11
CA ALA A 43 14.55 -7.30 25.31
C ALA A 43 13.75 -6.01 25.49
N PHE A 44 12.45 -6.02 25.13
CA PHE A 44 11.56 -4.87 25.29
C PHE A 44 10.22 -5.32 25.84
N THR A 45 9.97 -4.99 27.11
CA THR A 45 8.70 -5.27 27.78
C THR A 45 7.81 -4.03 27.69
N ILE A 46 6.59 -4.21 27.24
CA ILE A 46 5.58 -3.14 27.20
C ILE A 46 4.72 -3.26 28.45
N SER A 47 4.69 -2.23 29.25
CA SER A 47 3.73 -2.13 30.36
C SER A 47 2.36 -1.76 29.81
N PRO A 48 1.27 -2.29 30.42
CA PRO A 48 -0.08 -1.88 30.07
C PRO A 48 -0.26 -0.36 30.16
N MET A 49 -0.83 0.25 29.14
CA MET A 49 -1.10 1.68 29.11
C MET A 49 -2.49 1.95 29.66
N SER A 50 -2.60 2.62 30.80
CA SER A 50 -3.88 2.96 31.42
C SER A 50 -4.78 3.83 30.53
N SER A 51 -4.19 4.63 29.65
CA SER A 51 -4.90 5.43 28.65
C SER A 51 -3.98 5.75 27.45
N PRO A 52 -4.00 4.94 26.37
CA PRO A 52 -3.21 5.21 25.17
C PRO A 52 -3.58 6.50 24.42
N LYS A 53 -4.70 7.15 24.80
CA LYS A 53 -5.19 8.45 24.25
C LYS A 53 -5.26 8.46 22.73
N LEU A 54 -6.00 7.53 22.15
CA LEU A 54 -6.27 7.54 20.69
C LEU A 54 -6.83 8.91 20.26
N ARG A 55 -6.17 9.53 19.30
CA ARG A 55 -6.58 10.79 18.67
C ARG A 55 -6.84 10.52 17.19
N LEU A 56 -8.09 10.62 16.78
CA LEU A 56 -8.45 10.56 15.37
C LEU A 56 -8.35 11.97 14.77
N ALA A 57 -7.68 12.08 13.62
CA ALA A 57 -7.62 13.34 12.87
C ALA A 57 -9.00 13.79 12.38
N TYR A 58 -9.91 12.83 12.18
CA TYR A 58 -11.31 13.03 11.77
C TYR A 58 -12.20 12.00 12.47
N PRO A 59 -13.46 12.34 12.81
CA PRO A 59 -14.40 11.37 13.32
C PRO A 59 -14.66 10.29 12.27
N LEU A 60 -14.81 9.05 12.71
CA LEU A 60 -15.23 7.96 11.84
C LEU A 60 -16.65 8.18 11.36
N THR A 61 -16.97 7.74 10.16
CA THR A 61 -18.36 7.60 9.72
C THR A 61 -19.01 6.44 10.47
N GLU A 62 -20.33 6.39 10.52
CA GLU A 62 -21.08 5.31 11.19
C GLU A 62 -20.63 3.92 10.73
N LYS A 63 -20.49 3.71 9.41
CA LYS A 63 -20.01 2.45 8.85
C LYS A 63 -18.54 2.14 9.20
N GLN A 64 -17.69 3.16 9.24
CA GLN A 64 -16.30 2.98 9.67
C GLN A 64 -16.24 2.60 11.14
N GLU A 65 -17.06 3.23 11.99
CA GLU A 65 -17.11 2.93 13.42
C GLU A 65 -17.63 1.50 13.68
N GLU A 66 -18.68 1.07 12.98
CA GLU A 66 -19.18 -0.30 13.04
C GLU A 66 -18.07 -1.33 12.71
N ILE A 67 -17.28 -1.08 11.64
CA ILE A 67 -16.18 -1.95 11.25
C ILE A 67 -15.06 -1.90 12.30
N ALA A 68 -14.67 -0.73 12.78
CA ALA A 68 -13.62 -0.58 13.78
C ALA A 68 -13.97 -1.29 15.10
N VAL A 69 -15.24 -1.25 15.51
CA VAL A 69 -15.74 -2.01 16.67
C VAL A 69 -15.63 -3.51 16.41
N LYS A 70 -16.06 -4.00 15.23
CA LYS A 70 -15.95 -5.43 14.88
C LYS A 70 -14.48 -5.89 14.84
N VAL A 71 -13.56 -5.08 14.35
CA VAL A 71 -12.11 -5.38 14.35
C VAL A 71 -11.59 -5.49 15.78
N ARG A 72 -11.96 -4.56 16.68
CA ARG A 72 -11.58 -4.62 18.09
C ARG A 72 -12.14 -5.87 18.79
N GLU A 73 -13.41 -6.20 18.57
CA GLU A 73 -14.02 -7.41 19.14
C GLU A 73 -13.36 -8.70 18.62
N SER A 74 -12.96 -8.71 17.35
CA SER A 74 -12.23 -9.84 16.75
C SER A 74 -10.84 -9.98 17.35
N TYR A 75 -10.12 -8.87 17.56
CA TYR A 75 -8.86 -8.87 18.29
C TYR A 75 -9.01 -9.51 19.67
N LYS A 76 -9.99 -9.09 20.48
CA LYS A 76 -10.25 -9.66 21.81
C LYS A 76 -10.51 -11.17 21.79
N LYS A 77 -11.09 -11.68 20.72
CA LYS A 77 -11.38 -13.09 20.51
C LYS A 77 -10.26 -13.85 19.81
N ASN A 78 -9.14 -13.19 19.50
CA ASN A 78 -8.02 -13.71 18.74
C ASN A 78 -8.45 -14.26 17.36
N ILE A 79 -9.39 -13.59 16.69
CA ILE A 79 -9.94 -13.96 15.38
C ILE A 79 -9.27 -13.08 14.31
N PRO A 80 -8.64 -13.67 13.27
CA PRO A 80 -8.10 -12.93 12.15
C PRO A 80 -9.17 -12.18 11.35
N VAL A 81 -8.81 -11.01 10.81
CA VAL A 81 -9.73 -10.18 10.03
C VAL A 81 -9.12 -9.82 8.68
N LEU A 82 -9.90 -9.89 7.63
CA LEU A 82 -9.60 -9.27 6.33
C LEU A 82 -10.58 -8.12 6.09
N ILE A 83 -10.06 -6.90 5.95
CA ILE A 83 -10.85 -5.73 5.58
C ILE A 83 -10.69 -5.49 4.07
N ASN A 84 -11.76 -5.72 3.33
CA ASN A 84 -11.87 -5.34 1.93
C ASN A 84 -12.49 -3.93 1.86
N ALA A 85 -11.65 -2.91 1.66
CA ALA A 85 -12.12 -1.54 1.64
C ALA A 85 -11.57 -0.77 0.45
N VAL A 86 -12.43 -0.03 -0.25
CA VAL A 86 -12.05 0.76 -1.42
C VAL A 86 -10.92 1.75 -1.12
N THR A 87 -10.20 2.15 -2.15
CA THR A 87 -9.14 3.16 -2.02
C THR A 87 -9.71 4.49 -1.51
N GLY A 88 -9.13 5.02 -0.42
CA GLY A 88 -9.61 6.24 0.23
C GLY A 88 -10.75 6.04 1.23
N ALA A 89 -11.04 4.80 1.62
CA ALA A 89 -12.03 4.47 2.65
C ALA A 89 -11.56 4.77 4.09
N GLY A 90 -10.31 5.21 4.30
CA GLY A 90 -9.74 5.40 5.65
C GLY A 90 -9.40 4.07 6.33
N LYS A 91 -8.81 3.13 5.58
CA LYS A 91 -8.49 1.77 6.08
C LYS A 91 -7.64 1.78 7.35
N THR A 92 -6.70 2.71 7.44
CA THR A 92 -5.77 2.81 8.57
C THR A 92 -6.51 3.11 9.88
N GLU A 93 -7.50 3.99 9.84
CA GLU A 93 -8.27 4.40 11.01
C GLU A 93 -9.19 3.28 11.53
N LEU A 94 -9.59 2.33 10.66
CA LEU A 94 -10.46 1.19 11.03
C LEU A 94 -9.80 0.23 12.04
N VAL A 95 -8.47 0.20 12.10
CA VAL A 95 -7.74 -0.71 12.99
C VAL A 95 -7.28 -0.04 14.29
N TYR A 96 -7.41 1.28 14.40
CA TYR A 96 -6.90 2.02 15.55
C TYR A 96 -7.57 1.63 16.88
N MET A 97 -8.85 1.30 16.89
CA MET A 97 -9.53 0.82 18.12
C MET A 97 -8.95 -0.51 18.60
N ALA A 98 -8.58 -1.42 17.69
CA ALA A 98 -7.93 -2.68 18.07
C ALA A 98 -6.49 -2.46 18.53
N MET A 99 -5.76 -1.54 17.88
CA MET A 99 -4.41 -1.16 18.31
C MET A 99 -4.45 -0.52 19.70
N GLU A 100 -5.41 0.38 19.97
CA GLU A 100 -5.61 0.98 21.29
C GLU A 100 -5.84 -0.09 22.37
N GLU A 101 -6.70 -1.06 22.08
CA GLU A 101 -6.98 -2.15 23.01
C GLU A 101 -5.73 -2.98 23.30
N ALA A 102 -4.96 -3.33 22.26
CA ALA A 102 -3.69 -4.04 22.43
C ALA A 102 -2.68 -3.26 23.29
N LEU A 103 -2.59 -1.95 23.11
CA LEU A 103 -1.72 -1.09 23.94
C LEU A 103 -2.19 -1.04 25.39
N LYS A 104 -3.51 -1.00 25.66
CA LYS A 104 -4.08 -1.09 27.01
C LYS A 104 -3.66 -2.36 27.72
N GLU A 105 -3.54 -3.45 26.99
CA GLU A 105 -3.13 -4.76 27.50
C GLU A 105 -1.60 -4.94 27.60
N GLY A 106 -0.80 -3.92 27.21
CA GLY A 106 0.67 -4.04 27.16
C GLY A 106 1.17 -4.96 26.06
N LYS A 107 0.45 -5.05 24.96
CA LYS A 107 0.74 -5.93 23.82
C LYS A 107 1.54 -5.22 22.74
N LYS A 108 2.31 -6.00 21.98
CA LYS A 108 3.17 -5.53 20.89
C LYS A 108 2.37 -5.43 19.59
N VAL A 109 2.35 -4.24 19.02
CA VAL A 109 1.59 -3.94 17.81
C VAL A 109 2.55 -3.76 16.63
N GLY A 110 2.28 -4.44 15.53
CA GLY A 110 2.94 -4.25 14.25
C GLY A 110 2.00 -3.65 13.22
N PHE A 111 2.52 -2.77 12.37
CA PHE A 111 1.82 -2.27 11.19
C PHE A 111 2.74 -2.45 9.98
N ALA A 112 2.49 -3.49 9.19
CA ALA A 112 3.30 -3.85 8.03
C ALA A 112 2.69 -3.34 6.73
N THR A 113 3.55 -2.99 5.77
CA THR A 113 3.18 -2.64 4.39
C THR A 113 4.31 -3.02 3.44
N PRO A 114 4.07 -3.30 2.16
CA PRO A 114 5.13 -3.67 1.22
C PRO A 114 6.16 -2.57 0.91
N ARG A 115 5.85 -1.29 1.14
CA ARG A 115 6.61 -0.15 0.61
C ARG A 115 7.22 0.75 1.69
N LYS A 116 8.49 1.14 1.50
CA LYS A 116 9.24 2.04 2.37
C LYS A 116 8.57 3.42 2.51
N ASP A 117 8.19 4.02 1.39
CA ASP A 117 7.55 5.34 1.38
C ASP A 117 6.22 5.37 2.15
N VAL A 118 5.48 4.27 2.13
CA VAL A 118 4.26 4.13 2.93
C VAL A 118 4.59 4.02 4.42
N VAL A 119 5.63 3.28 4.81
CA VAL A 119 6.10 3.21 6.21
C VAL A 119 6.43 4.60 6.73
N LEU A 120 7.21 5.38 5.97
CA LEU A 120 7.64 6.72 6.36
C LEU A 120 6.49 7.75 6.39
N GLU A 121 5.42 7.54 5.62
CA GLU A 121 4.19 8.36 5.68
C GLU A 121 3.28 7.96 6.85
N LEU A 122 3.16 6.65 7.11
CA LEU A 122 2.29 6.13 8.16
C LEU A 122 2.84 6.34 9.56
N GLY A 123 4.15 6.21 9.75
CA GLY A 123 4.78 6.34 11.07
C GLY A 123 4.35 7.61 11.80
N PRO A 124 4.58 8.82 11.25
CA PRO A 124 4.15 10.08 11.87
C PRO A 124 2.63 10.15 12.10
N ARG A 125 1.80 9.62 11.20
CA ARG A 125 0.33 9.61 11.38
C ARG A 125 -0.10 8.72 12.54
N ILE A 126 0.54 7.58 12.72
CA ILE A 126 0.29 6.66 13.83
C ILE A 126 0.81 7.28 15.13
N GLU A 127 1.95 7.97 15.11
CA GLU A 127 2.48 8.69 16.27
C GLU A 127 1.53 9.82 16.72
N GLU A 128 0.98 10.59 15.77
CA GLU A 128 -0.06 11.59 16.07
C GLU A 128 -1.33 10.97 16.65
N ALA A 129 -1.72 9.79 16.15
CA ALA A 129 -2.90 9.07 16.64
C ALA A 129 -2.67 8.46 18.04
N PHE A 130 -1.45 8.06 18.37
CA PHE A 130 -1.07 7.42 19.63
C PHE A 130 0.07 8.17 20.35
N PRO A 131 -0.13 9.41 20.78
CA PRO A 131 0.94 10.28 21.30
C PRO A 131 1.60 9.77 22.59
N SER A 132 1.01 8.78 23.26
CA SER A 132 1.58 8.14 24.46
C SER A 132 2.41 6.89 24.11
N ALA A 133 2.37 6.42 22.85
CA ALA A 133 3.09 5.24 22.42
C ALA A 133 4.39 5.62 21.72
N LYS A 134 5.46 4.84 21.95
CA LYS A 134 6.67 4.91 21.13
C LYS A 134 6.39 4.21 19.81
N VAL A 135 6.38 4.97 18.72
CA VAL A 135 6.24 4.45 17.34
C VAL A 135 7.62 4.41 16.70
N VAL A 136 7.96 3.30 16.08
CA VAL A 136 9.24 3.10 15.39
C VAL A 136 9.00 2.68 13.96
N CYS A 137 9.66 3.34 13.00
CA CYS A 137 9.63 2.98 11.59
C CYS A 137 10.83 2.09 11.26
N VAL A 138 10.58 0.89 10.70
CA VAL A 138 11.62 -0.07 10.34
C VAL A 138 11.52 -0.42 8.86
N CYS A 139 12.46 0.12 8.08
CA CYS A 139 12.57 -0.10 6.66
C CYS A 139 14.04 0.04 6.21
N GLU A 140 14.33 -0.12 4.94
CA GLU A 140 15.68 0.09 4.42
C GLU A 140 16.21 1.49 4.75
N GLY A 141 17.41 1.56 5.34
CA GLY A 141 18.02 2.82 5.81
C GLY A 141 17.44 3.36 7.13
N HIS A 142 16.54 2.63 7.79
CA HIS A 142 15.94 2.98 9.09
C HIS A 142 15.82 1.69 9.93
N THR A 143 16.95 1.25 10.48
CA THR A 143 17.07 0.01 11.27
C THR A 143 17.90 0.19 12.54
N GLU A 144 18.13 1.43 12.97
CA GLU A 144 18.90 1.79 14.18
C GLU A 144 18.08 1.49 15.45
N ASP A 145 16.78 1.78 15.41
CA ASP A 145 15.84 1.48 16.48
C ASP A 145 14.84 0.41 16.02
N LEU A 146 14.77 -0.67 16.75
CA LEU A 146 13.94 -1.83 16.44
C LEU A 146 12.86 -2.10 17.50
N TYR A 147 12.79 -1.30 18.56
CA TYR A 147 11.94 -1.54 19.73
C TYR A 147 10.99 -0.37 20.01
N GLY A 148 9.70 -0.65 20.03
CA GLY A 148 8.65 0.32 20.33
C GLY A 148 7.35 -0.35 20.75
N HIS A 149 6.37 0.43 21.12
CA HIS A 149 5.01 -0.04 21.39
C HIS A 149 4.29 -0.41 20.09
N ILE A 150 4.54 0.40 19.05
CA ILE A 150 4.05 0.17 17.69
C ILE A 150 5.25 0.18 16.75
N ILE A 151 5.41 -0.88 15.97
CA ILE A 151 6.44 -0.98 14.92
C ILE A 151 5.75 -0.86 13.57
N VAL A 152 6.06 0.21 12.84
CA VAL A 152 5.61 0.41 11.44
C VAL A 152 6.74 -0.06 10.53
N LEU A 153 6.49 -1.10 9.71
CA LEU A 153 7.60 -1.76 9.02
C LEU A 153 7.24 -2.19 7.60
N THR A 154 8.29 -2.38 6.78
CA THR A 154 8.07 -3.04 5.49
C THR A 154 7.93 -4.55 5.66
N SER A 155 7.18 -5.20 4.75
CA SER A 155 7.02 -6.67 4.74
C SER A 155 8.36 -7.41 4.77
N HIS A 156 9.41 -6.85 4.14
CA HIS A 156 10.76 -7.40 4.16
C HIS A 156 11.40 -7.42 5.55
N GLN A 157 11.02 -6.50 6.44
CA GLN A 157 11.60 -6.42 7.79
C GLN A 157 10.93 -7.37 8.80
N LEU A 158 9.82 -8.02 8.44
CA LEU A 158 9.12 -8.98 9.30
C LEU A 158 10.02 -10.14 9.76
N TYR A 159 11.02 -10.55 8.96
CA TYR A 159 11.96 -11.60 9.33
C TYR A 159 12.75 -11.30 10.62
N ARG A 160 12.83 -10.02 11.01
CA ARG A 160 13.50 -9.59 12.25
C ARG A 160 12.69 -9.89 13.50
N TYR A 161 11.38 -10.09 13.38
CA TYR A 161 10.41 -10.13 14.47
C TYR A 161 9.74 -11.50 14.62
N PRO A 162 10.48 -12.63 14.80
CA PRO A 162 9.86 -13.94 14.93
C PRO A 162 9.03 -14.01 16.23
N HIS A 163 7.76 -14.45 16.12
CA HIS A 163 6.80 -14.58 17.24
C HIS A 163 6.71 -13.34 18.13
N TYR A 164 6.68 -12.17 17.51
CA TYR A 164 6.81 -10.90 18.23
C TYR A 164 5.47 -10.18 18.41
N PHE A 165 4.65 -10.07 17.36
CA PHE A 165 3.47 -9.23 17.36
C PHE A 165 2.24 -9.94 17.95
N ASP A 166 1.62 -9.33 18.96
CA ASP A 166 0.33 -9.78 19.49
C ASP A 166 -0.82 -9.33 18.60
N LEU A 167 -0.68 -8.17 17.96
CA LEU A 167 -1.54 -7.68 16.89
C LEU A 167 -0.66 -7.22 15.72
N LEU A 168 -0.80 -7.87 14.57
CA LEU A 168 -0.15 -7.45 13.34
C LEU A 168 -1.18 -6.97 12.32
N VAL A 169 -1.15 -5.69 12.01
CA VAL A 169 -1.89 -5.12 10.87
C VAL A 169 -1.00 -5.22 9.64
N PHE A 170 -1.52 -5.72 8.53
CA PHE A 170 -0.81 -5.75 7.27
C PHE A 170 -1.64 -5.06 6.18
N ASP A 171 -1.17 -3.88 5.75
CA ASP A 171 -1.82 -3.10 4.70
C ASP A 171 -1.25 -3.43 3.31
N GLU A 172 -2.11 -3.32 2.31
CA GLU A 172 -1.78 -3.55 0.91
C GLU A 172 -1.26 -4.97 0.61
N ILE A 173 -1.91 -6.01 1.14
CA ILE A 173 -1.52 -7.41 0.88
C ILE A 173 -1.57 -7.79 -0.61
N ASP A 174 -2.34 -7.04 -1.39
CA ASP A 174 -2.46 -7.16 -2.84
C ASP A 174 -1.29 -6.53 -3.63
N ALA A 175 -0.34 -5.86 -2.94
CA ALA A 175 0.77 -5.19 -3.58
C ALA A 175 2.03 -6.05 -3.75
N PHE A 176 2.77 -5.79 -4.87
CA PHE A 176 4.14 -6.28 -5.01
C PHE A 176 5.05 -5.57 -3.98
N PRO A 177 6.08 -6.22 -3.39
CA PRO A 177 6.51 -7.60 -3.66
C PRO A 177 5.83 -8.68 -2.81
N TYR A 178 4.95 -8.33 -1.86
CA TYR A 178 4.34 -9.32 -0.98
C TYR A 178 3.46 -10.32 -1.74
N ARG A 179 2.65 -9.84 -2.68
CA ARG A 179 1.79 -10.70 -3.50
C ARG A 179 2.63 -11.66 -4.36
N GLY A 180 2.48 -12.97 -4.10
CA GLY A 180 3.16 -14.03 -4.83
C GLY A 180 4.57 -14.38 -4.31
N ASP A 181 5.04 -13.78 -3.23
CA ASP A 181 6.30 -14.14 -2.60
C ASP A 181 6.06 -15.03 -1.35
N GLU A 182 6.31 -16.33 -1.51
CA GLU A 182 6.15 -17.32 -0.43
C GLU A 182 7.04 -17.04 0.79
N LEU A 183 8.22 -16.43 0.57
CA LEU A 183 9.14 -16.12 1.65
C LEU A 183 8.59 -14.99 2.53
N LEU A 184 8.04 -13.95 1.91
CA LEU A 184 7.40 -12.86 2.65
C LEU A 184 6.13 -13.33 3.36
N HIS A 185 5.36 -14.23 2.76
CA HIS A 185 4.21 -14.87 3.42
C HIS A 185 4.64 -15.67 4.64
N LYS A 186 5.79 -16.39 4.56
CA LYS A 186 6.33 -17.08 5.70
C LYS A 186 6.77 -16.11 6.80
N PHE A 187 7.50 -15.05 6.48
CA PHE A 187 7.91 -14.04 7.46
C PHE A 187 6.71 -13.39 8.15
N PHE A 188 5.64 -13.14 7.40
CA PHE A 188 4.39 -12.66 7.98
C PHE A 188 3.85 -13.66 9.03
N LYS A 189 3.69 -14.92 8.67
CA LYS A 189 3.18 -15.96 9.60
C LYS A 189 4.08 -16.13 10.81
N ASP A 190 5.38 -16.20 10.59
CA ASP A 190 6.37 -16.41 11.67
C ASP A 190 6.45 -15.23 12.64
N SER A 191 6.05 -14.01 12.22
CA SER A 191 6.11 -12.82 13.06
C SER A 191 4.93 -12.68 14.02
N ILE A 192 3.85 -13.41 13.77
CA ILE A 192 2.62 -13.35 14.56
C ILE A 192 2.76 -14.19 15.82
N ARG A 193 2.39 -13.62 16.97
CA ARG A 193 2.23 -14.30 18.26
C ARG A 193 0.76 -14.41 18.67
N GLY A 194 -0.04 -13.40 18.36
CA GLY A 194 -1.47 -13.32 18.64
C GLY A 194 -2.30 -13.41 17.37
N THR A 195 -2.97 -12.32 17.00
CA THR A 195 -3.84 -12.25 15.81
C THR A 195 -3.39 -11.18 14.82
N TYR A 196 -4.07 -11.10 13.69
CA TYR A 196 -3.72 -10.16 12.64
C TYR A 196 -4.95 -9.58 11.91
N VAL A 197 -4.74 -8.41 11.30
CA VAL A 197 -5.71 -7.74 10.44
C VAL A 197 -5.06 -7.49 9.07
N LEU A 198 -5.65 -8.02 8.02
CA LEU A 198 -5.24 -7.80 6.64
C LEU A 198 -6.08 -6.70 6.01
N LEU A 199 -5.45 -5.75 5.34
CA LEU A 199 -6.12 -4.67 4.62
C LEU A 199 -5.84 -4.81 3.12
N SER A 200 -6.88 -4.75 2.30
CA SER A 200 -6.78 -4.76 0.84
C SER A 200 -7.90 -3.94 0.21
N ALA A 201 -7.62 -3.32 -0.94
CA ALA A 201 -8.66 -2.75 -1.79
C ALA A 201 -9.19 -3.76 -2.81
N THR A 202 -8.39 -4.77 -3.12
CA THR A 202 -8.63 -5.76 -4.18
C THR A 202 -8.15 -7.15 -3.75
N PRO A 203 -8.73 -7.72 -2.66
CA PRO A 203 -8.30 -9.04 -2.20
C PRO A 203 -8.55 -10.10 -3.26
N SER A 204 -7.58 -10.99 -3.44
CA SER A 204 -7.69 -12.13 -4.36
C SER A 204 -8.57 -13.24 -3.78
N LYS A 205 -8.94 -14.20 -4.63
CA LYS A 205 -9.62 -15.41 -4.13
C LYS A 205 -8.76 -16.19 -3.14
N ASP A 206 -7.45 -16.18 -3.33
CA ASP A 206 -6.51 -16.87 -2.44
C ASP A 206 -6.45 -16.20 -1.07
N ASP A 207 -6.52 -14.86 -0.99
CA ASP A 207 -6.59 -14.12 0.27
C ASP A 207 -7.89 -14.44 1.03
N LEU A 208 -9.02 -14.53 0.31
CA LEU A 208 -10.30 -14.92 0.91
C LEU A 208 -10.27 -16.36 1.42
N ASN A 209 -9.76 -17.30 0.63
CA ASN A 209 -9.60 -18.69 1.02
C ASN A 209 -8.62 -18.84 2.21
N PHE A 210 -7.57 -18.02 2.26
CA PHE A 210 -6.63 -18.02 3.36
C PHE A 210 -7.32 -17.62 4.68
N ILE A 211 -8.05 -16.52 4.69
CA ILE A 211 -8.79 -16.06 5.87
C ILE A 211 -9.85 -17.08 6.33
N GLU A 212 -10.55 -17.71 5.40
CA GLU A 212 -11.53 -18.75 5.71
C GLU A 212 -10.87 -19.98 6.38
N LYS A 213 -9.75 -20.44 5.87
CA LYS A 213 -8.97 -21.55 6.48
C LYS A 213 -8.50 -21.22 7.90
N GLU A 214 -8.13 -19.98 8.15
CA GLU A 214 -7.74 -19.49 9.48
C GLU A 214 -8.95 -19.19 10.39
N LYS A 215 -10.19 -19.51 9.95
CA LYS A 215 -11.45 -19.20 10.65
C LYS A 215 -11.63 -17.72 10.98
N GLY A 216 -11.06 -16.86 10.14
CA GLY A 216 -11.18 -15.42 10.24
C GLY A 216 -12.48 -14.89 9.63
N ILE A 217 -12.67 -13.57 9.74
CA ILE A 217 -13.82 -12.87 9.17
C ILE A 217 -13.43 -11.90 8.08
N VAL A 218 -14.34 -11.68 7.14
CA VAL A 218 -14.18 -10.68 6.06
C VAL A 218 -15.15 -9.54 6.30
N LEU A 219 -14.62 -8.32 6.44
CA LEU A 219 -15.38 -7.08 6.57
C LEU A 219 -15.25 -6.27 5.29
N LYS A 220 -16.34 -5.64 4.82
CA LYS A 220 -16.36 -4.85 3.59
C LYS A 220 -16.73 -3.41 3.87
N LEU A 221 -16.00 -2.49 3.22
CA LEU A 221 -16.29 -1.06 3.22
C LEU A 221 -16.21 -0.52 1.79
N ASP A 222 -17.36 -0.43 1.13
CA ASP A 222 -17.46 -0.01 -0.26
C ASP A 222 -17.56 1.52 -0.42
N GLU A 223 -17.53 2.28 0.68
CA GLU A 223 -17.65 3.74 0.68
C GLU A 223 -16.33 4.40 1.06
N ARG A 224 -16.02 5.53 0.39
CA ARG A 224 -14.94 6.40 0.81
C ARG A 224 -15.34 7.16 2.08
N TYR A 225 -14.34 7.52 2.93
CA TYR A 225 -14.59 8.23 4.19
C TYR A 225 -15.38 9.53 4.05
N HIS A 226 -15.33 10.17 2.88
CA HIS A 226 -16.07 11.41 2.57
C HIS A 226 -17.41 11.15 1.87
N GLY A 227 -17.86 9.89 1.76
CA GLY A 227 -19.17 9.50 1.20
C GLY A 227 -19.30 9.66 -0.32
N ARG A 228 -18.19 9.89 -1.06
CA ARG A 228 -18.23 10.15 -2.51
C ARG A 228 -17.76 8.96 -3.32
N PRO A 229 -18.34 8.76 -4.50
CA PRO A 229 -17.96 7.68 -5.38
C PRO A 229 -16.53 7.82 -5.88
N LEU A 230 -15.91 6.72 -6.29
CA LEU A 230 -14.67 6.72 -7.04
C LEU A 230 -14.88 7.37 -8.42
N PRO A 231 -13.96 8.24 -8.90
CA PRO A 231 -14.06 8.74 -10.27
C PRO A 231 -14.06 7.57 -11.26
N VAL A 232 -15.11 7.48 -12.07
CA VAL A 232 -15.21 6.47 -13.11
C VAL A 232 -14.31 6.87 -14.27
N PRO A 233 -13.31 6.05 -14.66
CA PRO A 233 -12.40 6.40 -15.73
C PRO A 233 -13.09 6.52 -17.09
N VAL A 234 -12.74 7.56 -17.85
CA VAL A 234 -13.15 7.72 -19.24
C VAL A 234 -12.06 7.10 -20.13
N PHE A 235 -12.42 6.16 -20.99
CA PHE A 235 -11.49 5.63 -21.99
C PHE A 235 -11.54 6.46 -23.26
N LYS A 236 -10.37 6.99 -23.68
CA LYS A 236 -10.19 7.69 -24.96
C LYS A 236 -9.40 6.79 -25.92
N ARG A 237 -10.07 6.36 -26.98
CA ARG A 237 -9.42 5.58 -28.05
C ARG A 237 -8.55 6.51 -28.89
N CYS A 238 -7.26 6.21 -28.96
CA CYS A 238 -6.25 7.00 -29.66
C CYS A 238 -5.44 6.07 -30.56
N LEU A 239 -5.76 6.01 -31.86
CA LEU A 239 -5.05 5.17 -32.82
C LEU A 239 -3.64 5.71 -33.13
N PHE A 240 -3.51 7.04 -33.24
CA PHE A 240 -2.27 7.74 -33.53
C PHE A 240 -2.09 8.90 -32.57
N PHE A 241 -0.84 9.33 -32.38
CA PHE A 241 -0.50 10.55 -31.64
C PHE A 241 -1.11 10.66 -30.22
N GLN A 242 -1.16 9.54 -29.46
CA GLN A 242 -1.70 9.54 -28.08
C GLN A 242 -1.13 10.66 -27.21
N PHE A 243 0.13 11.04 -27.46
CA PHE A 243 0.79 12.17 -26.82
C PHE A 243 -0.01 13.48 -26.92
N LEU A 244 -0.57 13.79 -28.11
CA LEU A 244 -1.34 15.02 -28.30
C LEU A 244 -2.62 15.05 -27.46
N TYR A 245 -3.30 13.92 -27.32
CA TYR A 245 -4.49 13.83 -26.47
C TYR A 245 -4.13 14.05 -25.00
N VAL A 246 -3.03 13.43 -24.52
CA VAL A 246 -2.51 13.65 -23.17
C VAL A 246 -2.15 15.12 -22.98
N LEU A 247 -1.43 15.75 -23.92
CA LEU A 247 -1.02 17.15 -23.86
C LEU A 247 -2.22 18.09 -23.75
N LEU A 248 -3.26 17.88 -24.56
CA LEU A 248 -4.46 18.73 -24.57
C LEU A 248 -5.24 18.62 -23.24
N ASP A 249 -5.48 17.40 -22.74
CA ASP A 249 -6.17 17.21 -21.46
C ASP A 249 -5.33 17.75 -20.29
N LEU A 250 -4.02 17.47 -20.28
CA LEU A 250 -3.11 17.98 -19.28
C LEU A 250 -3.12 19.53 -19.25
N LYS A 251 -2.97 20.17 -20.40
CA LYS A 251 -3.04 21.63 -20.52
C LYS A 251 -4.36 22.20 -20.01
N ARG A 252 -5.49 21.56 -20.36
CA ARG A 252 -6.83 21.93 -19.88
C ARG A 252 -6.90 21.86 -18.34
N MET A 253 -6.45 20.74 -17.75
CA MET A 253 -6.48 20.53 -16.30
C MET A 253 -5.57 21.52 -15.56
N LEU A 254 -4.36 21.78 -16.08
CA LEU A 254 -3.43 22.74 -15.52
C LEU A 254 -3.99 24.17 -15.54
N ASN A 255 -4.67 24.57 -16.63
CA ASN A 255 -5.33 25.86 -16.74
C ASN A 255 -6.49 26.03 -15.74
N GLN A 256 -7.11 24.92 -15.31
CA GLN A 256 -8.13 24.89 -14.26
C GLN A 256 -7.54 24.91 -12.83
N GLY A 257 -6.23 25.08 -12.67
CA GLY A 257 -5.59 25.08 -11.37
C GLY A 257 -5.42 23.70 -10.72
N LYS A 258 -5.63 22.61 -11.49
CA LYS A 258 -5.54 21.23 -11.00
C LYS A 258 -4.09 20.71 -11.04
N GLN A 259 -3.74 19.79 -10.16
CA GLN A 259 -2.51 19.00 -10.24
C GLN A 259 -2.79 17.67 -10.92
N VAL A 260 -1.81 17.13 -11.67
CA VAL A 260 -2.04 15.96 -12.50
C VAL A 260 -0.92 14.93 -12.34
N PHE A 261 -1.29 13.66 -12.12
CA PHE A 261 -0.41 12.52 -12.38
C PHE A 261 -0.64 12.01 -13.80
N VAL A 262 0.44 11.83 -14.53
CA VAL A 262 0.44 11.18 -15.84
C VAL A 262 1.18 9.85 -15.71
N PHE A 263 0.46 8.75 -15.70
CA PHE A 263 1.04 7.42 -15.61
C PHE A 263 1.44 6.91 -16.97
N ALA A 264 2.67 6.37 -17.08
CA ALA A 264 3.17 5.67 -18.26
C ALA A 264 3.67 4.26 -17.88
N PRO A 265 3.62 3.27 -18.79
CA PRO A 265 3.84 1.88 -18.42
C PRO A 265 5.28 1.54 -18.02
N THR A 266 6.28 2.19 -18.59
CA THR A 266 7.69 1.90 -18.34
C THR A 266 8.48 3.17 -18.03
N ILE A 267 9.65 3.03 -17.38
CA ILE A 267 10.54 4.16 -17.08
C ILE A 267 10.92 4.90 -18.37
N ARG A 268 11.30 4.17 -19.43
CA ARG A 268 11.64 4.75 -20.74
C ARG A 268 10.48 5.58 -21.32
N GLU A 269 9.25 5.11 -21.16
CA GLU A 269 8.08 5.86 -21.64
C GLU A 269 7.75 7.07 -20.75
N VAL A 270 8.04 7.00 -19.46
CA VAL A 270 7.96 8.16 -18.55
C VAL A 270 8.92 9.26 -19.02
N GLU A 271 10.18 8.92 -19.26
CA GLU A 271 11.20 9.87 -19.74
C GLU A 271 10.82 10.46 -21.09
N THR A 272 10.52 9.61 -22.08
CA THR A 272 10.13 10.06 -23.43
C THR A 272 8.88 10.93 -23.43
N LEU A 273 7.88 10.59 -22.60
CA LEU A 273 6.65 11.35 -22.49
C LEU A 273 6.91 12.70 -21.81
N TYR A 274 7.69 12.71 -20.73
CA TYR A 274 8.05 13.93 -20.02
C TYR A 274 8.85 14.87 -20.90
N GLU A 275 9.90 14.40 -21.62
CA GLU A 275 10.64 15.22 -22.58
C GLU A 275 9.75 15.93 -23.60
N LYS A 276 8.77 15.20 -24.15
CA LYS A 276 7.82 15.79 -25.11
C LYS A 276 6.88 16.79 -24.45
N LEU A 277 6.40 16.52 -23.23
CA LEU A 277 5.48 17.41 -22.52
C LEU A 277 6.19 18.69 -22.06
N SER A 278 7.45 18.60 -21.61
CA SER A 278 8.24 19.73 -21.14
C SER A 278 8.54 20.77 -22.22
N LEU A 279 8.46 20.39 -23.51
CA LEU A 279 8.55 21.35 -24.63
C LEU A 279 7.36 22.32 -24.71
N PHE A 280 6.22 21.96 -24.12
CA PHE A 280 4.98 22.71 -24.21
C PHE A 280 4.46 23.19 -22.85
N LEU A 281 4.91 22.58 -21.75
CA LEU A 281 4.39 22.81 -20.41
C LEU A 281 5.54 22.96 -19.42
N SER A 282 5.45 23.97 -18.56
CA SER A 282 6.39 24.19 -17.45
C SER A 282 5.89 23.58 -16.14
N ASN A 283 6.74 23.60 -15.11
CA ASN A 283 6.43 23.17 -13.76
C ASN A 283 5.97 21.70 -13.65
N GLY A 284 6.59 20.82 -14.43
CA GLY A 284 6.42 19.39 -14.34
C GLY A 284 7.75 18.67 -14.17
N GLU A 285 7.69 17.42 -13.73
CA GLU A 285 8.84 16.53 -13.57
C GLU A 285 8.48 15.08 -13.92
N SER A 286 9.52 14.29 -14.21
CA SER A 286 9.41 12.82 -14.26
C SER A 286 9.84 12.22 -12.93
N VAL A 287 9.18 11.12 -12.53
CA VAL A 287 9.52 10.38 -11.31
C VAL A 287 9.42 8.88 -11.55
N SER A 288 10.52 8.17 -11.29
CA SER A 288 10.60 6.71 -11.40
C SER A 288 11.23 6.07 -10.16
N SER A 289 11.31 4.73 -10.15
CA SER A 289 11.99 4.00 -9.07
C SER A 289 13.51 4.20 -9.03
N GLN A 290 14.10 4.61 -10.14
CA GLN A 290 15.54 4.83 -10.29
C GLN A 290 15.96 6.30 -10.03
N ASP A 291 15.01 7.16 -9.69
CA ASP A 291 15.24 8.59 -9.50
C ASP A 291 15.77 8.83 -8.07
N GLU A 292 17.00 9.32 -7.96
CA GLU A 292 17.66 9.65 -6.68
C GLU A 292 16.94 10.81 -5.95
N ASP A 293 16.40 11.78 -6.70
CA ASP A 293 15.69 12.95 -6.19
C ASP A 293 14.18 12.72 -5.99
N ARG A 294 13.71 11.47 -6.06
CA ARG A 294 12.30 11.10 -6.02
C ARG A 294 11.55 11.74 -4.85
N GLU A 295 12.08 11.64 -3.64
CA GLU A 295 11.43 12.18 -2.43
C GLU A 295 11.28 13.70 -2.49
N LYS A 296 12.31 14.39 -3.00
CA LYS A 296 12.29 15.85 -3.21
C LYS A 296 11.20 16.25 -4.21
N LYS A 297 11.14 15.61 -5.38
CA LYS A 297 10.15 15.90 -6.42
C LYS A 297 8.72 15.66 -5.93
N ILE A 298 8.48 14.56 -5.19
CA ILE A 298 7.18 14.28 -4.57
C ILE A 298 6.80 15.35 -3.55
N ARG A 299 7.73 15.82 -2.73
CA ARG A 299 7.51 16.90 -1.77
C ARG A 299 7.16 18.21 -2.48
N GLU A 300 7.92 18.60 -3.49
CA GLU A 300 7.68 19.81 -4.30
C GLU A 300 6.31 19.77 -5.00
N PHE A 301 5.90 18.56 -5.44
CA PHE A 301 4.56 18.37 -5.99
C PHE A 301 3.48 18.52 -4.91
N LYS A 302 3.65 17.95 -3.72
CA LYS A 302 2.72 18.12 -2.58
C LYS A 302 2.58 19.59 -2.17
N GLU A 303 3.67 20.35 -2.24
CA GLU A 303 3.71 21.80 -1.96
C GLU A 303 3.11 22.67 -3.09
N GLY A 304 2.79 22.08 -4.24
CA GLY A 304 2.23 22.80 -5.39
C GLY A 304 3.25 23.53 -6.27
N LYS A 305 4.56 23.37 -6.01
CA LYS A 305 5.64 23.90 -6.86
C LYS A 305 5.66 23.22 -8.23
N LEU A 306 5.44 21.91 -8.22
CA LEU A 306 5.22 21.15 -9.44
C LEU A 306 3.72 20.97 -9.68
N ARG A 307 3.31 21.08 -10.93
CA ARG A 307 1.91 21.03 -11.35
C ARG A 307 1.51 19.70 -11.96
N TYR A 308 2.46 18.99 -12.57
CA TYR A 308 2.26 17.62 -13.03
C TYR A 308 3.49 16.76 -12.79
N LEU A 309 3.26 15.45 -12.60
CA LEU A 309 4.31 14.45 -12.55
C LEU A 309 4.01 13.35 -13.56
N VAL A 310 5.02 13.00 -14.38
CA VAL A 310 4.98 11.84 -15.24
C VAL A 310 5.65 10.69 -14.51
N THR A 311 4.97 9.55 -14.34
CA THR A 311 5.45 8.48 -13.48
C THR A 311 5.00 7.10 -13.95
N THR A 312 5.63 6.06 -13.41
CA THR A 312 5.14 4.68 -13.52
C THR A 312 4.12 4.38 -12.41
N SER A 313 3.59 3.14 -12.36
CA SER A 313 2.72 2.67 -11.28
C SER A 313 3.33 2.81 -9.86
N ILE A 314 4.60 3.21 -9.74
CA ILE A 314 5.25 3.42 -8.44
C ILE A 314 4.50 4.45 -7.56
N LEU A 315 3.83 5.43 -8.15
CA LEU A 315 3.00 6.41 -7.45
C LEU A 315 1.52 6.01 -7.37
N GLU A 316 1.16 4.77 -7.74
CA GLU A 316 -0.21 4.28 -7.55
C GLU A 316 -0.60 4.17 -6.06
N ARG A 317 0.39 4.21 -5.14
CA ARG A 317 0.21 4.07 -3.69
C ARG A 317 1.09 5.08 -2.93
N GLY A 318 0.74 5.41 -1.69
CA GLY A 318 1.59 6.19 -0.76
C GLY A 318 1.64 7.69 -0.94
N VAL A 319 0.96 8.31 -1.91
CA VAL A 319 0.98 9.77 -2.11
C VAL A 319 -0.44 10.34 -2.13
N THR A 320 -0.74 11.24 -1.22
CA THR A 320 -2.04 11.94 -1.15
C THR A 320 -1.86 13.41 -1.49
N VAL A 321 -2.48 13.87 -2.58
CA VAL A 321 -2.42 15.25 -3.08
C VAL A 321 -3.81 15.85 -3.18
N LYS A 322 -3.93 17.16 -2.95
CA LYS A 322 -5.19 17.90 -3.08
C LYS A 322 -5.49 18.10 -4.56
N ASN A 323 -6.78 18.05 -4.94
CA ASN A 323 -7.24 18.35 -6.31
C ASN A 323 -6.50 17.59 -7.42
N LEU A 324 -6.14 16.32 -7.15
CA LEU A 324 -5.37 15.51 -8.08
C LEU A 324 -6.25 14.91 -9.18
N GLN A 325 -5.79 15.04 -10.43
CA GLN A 325 -6.35 14.40 -11.61
C GLN A 325 -5.40 13.31 -12.10
N VAL A 326 -5.90 12.37 -12.86
CA VAL A 326 -5.14 11.21 -13.30
C VAL A 326 -5.30 10.97 -14.80
N LEU A 327 -4.19 10.90 -15.50
CA LEU A 327 -4.10 10.50 -16.91
C LEU A 327 -3.26 9.22 -16.99
N VAL A 328 -3.71 8.22 -17.75
CA VAL A 328 -2.97 6.95 -17.94
C VAL A 328 -2.67 6.79 -19.42
N TYR A 329 -1.41 7.00 -19.77
CA TYR A 329 -0.88 6.84 -21.12
C TYR A 329 -0.67 5.37 -21.45
N LYS A 330 -1.09 4.92 -22.62
CA LYS A 330 -1.03 3.51 -23.06
C LYS A 330 -1.62 2.55 -22.02
N ALA A 331 -2.81 2.87 -21.53
CA ALA A 331 -3.51 2.09 -20.51
C ALA A 331 -3.81 0.64 -20.94
N ASP A 332 -3.75 0.35 -22.24
CA ASP A 332 -3.93 -0.97 -22.83
C ASP A 332 -2.68 -1.87 -22.83
N THR A 333 -1.61 -1.47 -22.14
CA THR A 333 -0.38 -2.25 -21.97
C THR A 333 -0.59 -3.38 -20.93
N ASN A 334 -1.04 -4.53 -21.38
CA ASN A 334 -1.53 -5.65 -20.53
C ASN A 334 -0.52 -6.26 -19.56
N TYR A 335 0.77 -6.20 -19.88
CA TYR A 335 1.84 -6.75 -19.01
C TYR A 335 2.21 -5.81 -17.86
N ILE A 336 1.73 -4.57 -17.86
CA ILE A 336 1.93 -3.59 -16.78
C ILE A 336 0.61 -3.28 -16.06
N TYR A 337 -0.45 -2.99 -16.83
CA TYR A 337 -1.73 -2.54 -16.29
C TYR A 337 -2.74 -3.68 -16.28
N ASN A 338 -2.94 -4.30 -15.11
CA ASN A 338 -4.09 -5.15 -14.83
C ASN A 338 -5.23 -4.31 -14.22
N ALA A 339 -6.40 -4.92 -14.01
CA ALA A 339 -7.56 -4.21 -13.47
C ALA A 339 -7.31 -3.63 -12.07
N ASP A 340 -6.60 -4.35 -11.21
CA ASP A 340 -6.26 -3.90 -9.84
C ASP A 340 -5.38 -2.65 -9.87
N THR A 341 -4.32 -2.65 -10.69
CA THR A 341 -3.44 -1.49 -10.88
C THR A 341 -4.23 -0.28 -11.39
N LEU A 342 -5.09 -0.45 -12.40
CA LEU A 342 -5.90 0.63 -12.94
C LEU A 342 -6.89 1.20 -11.90
N ILE A 343 -7.50 0.35 -11.05
CA ILE A 343 -8.36 0.78 -9.95
C ILE A 343 -7.57 1.59 -8.91
N GLN A 344 -6.38 1.13 -8.55
CA GLN A 344 -5.51 1.82 -7.59
C GLN A 344 -5.07 3.20 -8.12
N ILE A 345 -4.69 3.26 -9.40
CA ILE A 345 -4.33 4.50 -10.09
C ILE A 345 -5.54 5.46 -10.12
N ALA A 346 -6.72 5.00 -10.55
CA ALA A 346 -7.95 5.79 -10.58
C ALA A 346 -8.32 6.31 -9.19
N GLY A 347 -8.13 5.49 -8.16
CA GLY A 347 -8.36 5.84 -6.77
C GLY A 347 -7.49 6.98 -6.23
N ARG A 348 -6.48 7.47 -6.97
CA ARG A 348 -5.70 8.65 -6.59
C ARG A 348 -6.46 9.95 -6.78
N ALA A 349 -7.34 10.02 -7.77
CA ALA A 349 -8.12 11.22 -8.03
C ALA A 349 -9.22 11.45 -6.99
N GLY A 350 -9.56 12.72 -6.73
CA GLY A 350 -10.69 13.11 -5.89
C GLY A 350 -10.62 12.66 -4.42
N ARG A 351 -9.44 12.65 -3.78
CA ARG A 351 -9.26 12.11 -2.40
C ARG A 351 -9.65 13.07 -1.27
N LYS A 352 -9.91 14.35 -1.53
CA LYS A 352 -10.24 15.31 -0.47
C LYS A 352 -11.61 15.93 -0.65
N LYS A 353 -12.36 16.05 0.46
CA LYS A 353 -13.74 16.54 0.55
C LYS A 353 -14.02 17.89 -0.15
N LYS A 354 -13.01 18.74 -0.29
CA LYS A 354 -13.14 20.09 -0.89
C LYS A 354 -12.92 20.12 -2.42
N TYR A 355 -12.40 19.02 -3.02
CA TYR A 355 -12.02 18.94 -4.43
C TYR A 355 -12.66 17.70 -5.07
N GLU A 356 -13.90 17.88 -5.50
CA GLU A 356 -14.88 16.82 -5.75
C GLU A 356 -14.78 16.17 -7.11
N ASP A 357 -14.28 16.93 -8.10
CA ASP A 357 -14.26 16.53 -9.50
C ASP A 357 -12.91 15.90 -9.88
N GLY A 358 -12.63 14.72 -9.34
CA GLY A 358 -11.51 13.93 -9.80
C GLY A 358 -11.74 13.38 -11.20
N GLU A 359 -10.99 13.85 -12.19
CA GLU A 359 -11.02 13.28 -13.54
C GLU A 359 -9.97 12.17 -13.68
N VAL A 360 -10.37 11.07 -14.29
CA VAL A 360 -9.50 9.95 -14.66
C VAL A 360 -9.70 9.63 -16.13
N VAL A 361 -8.60 9.66 -16.90
CA VAL A 361 -8.66 9.36 -18.33
C VAL A 361 -7.65 8.27 -18.68
N PHE A 362 -8.12 7.23 -19.32
CA PHE A 362 -7.31 6.14 -19.86
C PHE A 362 -7.16 6.31 -21.38
N TYR A 363 -5.93 6.38 -21.87
CA TYR A 363 -5.62 6.45 -23.31
C TYR A 363 -5.10 5.12 -23.79
N GLY A 364 -5.60 4.63 -24.90
CA GLY A 364 -5.17 3.38 -25.52
C GLY A 364 -5.71 3.21 -26.93
N VAL A 365 -5.18 2.24 -27.63
CA VAL A 365 -5.69 1.82 -28.96
C VAL A 365 -6.91 0.92 -28.80
N ILE A 366 -6.84 0.03 -27.81
CA ILE A 366 -7.85 -1.02 -27.56
C ILE A 366 -8.38 -0.89 -26.14
N LYS A 367 -9.70 -0.86 -25.98
CA LYS A 367 -10.35 -1.00 -24.68
C LYS A 367 -10.34 -2.48 -24.28
N ASN A 368 -9.22 -2.95 -23.74
CA ASN A 368 -9.00 -4.35 -23.40
C ASN A 368 -9.81 -4.80 -22.16
N LYS A 369 -9.75 -6.11 -21.84
CA LYS A 369 -10.49 -6.72 -20.72
C LYS A 369 -10.17 -6.07 -19.36
N TYR A 370 -8.92 -5.64 -19.10
CA TYR A 370 -8.51 -5.05 -17.82
C TYR A 370 -9.05 -3.64 -17.65
N ILE A 371 -9.10 -2.86 -18.74
CA ILE A 371 -9.74 -1.53 -18.74
C ILE A 371 -11.24 -1.67 -18.50
N ILE A 372 -11.91 -2.62 -19.19
CA ILE A 372 -13.34 -2.88 -19.00
C ILE A 372 -13.61 -3.29 -17.56
N GLU A 373 -12.92 -4.30 -17.06
CA GLU A 373 -13.07 -4.81 -15.69
C GLU A 373 -12.83 -3.72 -14.64
N SER A 374 -11.80 -2.88 -14.81
CA SER A 374 -11.50 -1.81 -13.85
C SER A 374 -12.62 -0.79 -13.78
N ILE A 375 -13.18 -0.38 -14.91
CA ILE A 375 -14.30 0.57 -14.99
C ILE A 375 -15.58 -0.04 -14.37
N GLU A 376 -15.89 -1.30 -14.69
CA GLU A 376 -17.07 -2.00 -14.16
C GLU A 376 -16.99 -2.18 -12.63
N ARG A 377 -15.82 -2.59 -12.12
CA ARG A 377 -15.61 -2.73 -10.67
C ARG A 377 -15.71 -1.39 -9.93
N ILE A 378 -15.22 -0.30 -10.51
CA ILE A 378 -15.40 1.05 -9.95
C ILE A 378 -16.88 1.45 -9.96
N LYS A 379 -17.60 1.25 -11.06
CA LYS A 379 -19.04 1.52 -11.13
C LYS A 379 -19.83 0.73 -10.10
N LYS A 380 -19.54 -0.58 -9.98
CA LYS A 380 -20.17 -1.44 -8.99
C LYS A 380 -19.92 -0.97 -7.56
N SER A 381 -18.69 -0.54 -7.24
CA SER A 381 -18.38 0.00 -5.90
C SER A 381 -19.06 1.35 -5.64
N ASN A 382 -19.44 2.08 -6.67
CA ASN A 382 -20.24 3.30 -6.57
C ASN A 382 -21.75 3.05 -6.46
N GLY A 383 -22.19 1.79 -6.51
CA GLY A 383 -23.63 1.44 -6.51
C GLY A 383 -24.31 1.63 -7.88
N GLU A 384 -23.55 1.86 -8.96
CA GLU A 384 -24.10 1.95 -10.31
C GLU A 384 -24.41 0.55 -10.87
N GLN A 385 -25.57 0.42 -11.56
CA GLN A 385 -25.86 -0.82 -12.30
C GLN A 385 -24.89 -0.94 -13.49
N VAL A 386 -24.18 -2.06 -13.55
CA VAL A 386 -23.36 -2.42 -14.70
C VAL A 386 -24.26 -3.24 -15.64
N LEU A 387 -24.55 -2.68 -16.82
CA LEU A 387 -25.33 -3.32 -17.89
C LEU A 387 -24.49 -4.41 -18.57
#